data_b29b5d3ea5d4e9508a4d1bc7e3ca269b
#
_entry.id   b29b5d3ea5d4e9508a4d1bc7e3ca269b
#
_cell.length_a   1.000
_cell.length_b   1.000
_cell.length_c   1.000
_cell.angle_alpha   90.00
_cell.angle_beta   90.00
_cell.angle_gamma   90.00
#
_symmetry.space_group_name_H-M   'P 1'
#
loop_
_entity.id
_entity.type
_entity.pdbx_description
1 polymer ?
#
loop_
_entity_poly.entity_id
_entity_poly.type
_entity_poly.pdbx_seq_one_letter_code
_entity_poly.pdbx_strand_id
1 'polypeptide(L)'
;MKNFKDIKLCVFDAYGTLFDINSVTKHYCNELGDISEQFSNLWRSKQLEYTWLRSLMNRYDNFWCITEESLNYALDYFNIKNDFLKINLLKAYENINCYEEVPTTLSKLKERGISTAILSNASPNMLNMAIKNSKIDSHIDSCLSVDSLKIYKPHPTVYNLILEKYNLNKNEILFVSSNSWDVAGAKSFGFNVSWINRFNSKKEVLPFEPDIELKSLMDLPNIL
;
A
#
# COMPACT_ATOMS: atom_id res chain seq x y z
N MET A 1 1.71 22.94 14.19
CA MET A 1 1.24 21.63 13.69
C MET A 1 -0.02 21.86 12.87
N LYS A 2 -0.17 21.16 11.76
CA LYS A 2 -1.41 21.20 10.97
C LYS A 2 -2.56 20.65 11.80
N ASN A 3 -3.73 21.27 11.71
CA ASN A 3 -4.92 20.81 12.43
C ASN A 3 -5.69 19.84 11.51
N PHE A 4 -5.98 18.64 11.98
CA PHE A 4 -6.71 17.59 11.25
C PHE A 4 -8.16 17.40 11.75
N LYS A 5 -8.69 18.36 12.54
CA LYS A 5 -10.04 18.26 13.15
C LYS A 5 -11.20 18.16 12.15
N ASP A 6 -10.97 18.59 10.89
CA ASP A 6 -12.00 18.56 9.85
C ASP A 6 -11.97 17.30 9.00
N ILE A 7 -11.11 16.33 9.32
CA ILE A 7 -10.98 15.07 8.58
C ILE A 7 -12.22 14.22 8.81
N LYS A 8 -12.86 13.83 7.72
CA LYS A 8 -14.03 12.95 7.71
C LYS A 8 -13.73 11.57 7.12
N LEU A 9 -12.64 11.47 6.35
CA LEU A 9 -12.25 10.25 5.65
C LEU A 9 -10.74 10.03 5.77
N CYS A 10 -10.35 8.85 6.25
CA CYS A 10 -9.00 8.32 6.12
C CYS A 10 -8.92 7.37 4.92
N VAL A 11 -8.05 7.68 3.96
CA VAL A 11 -7.79 6.83 2.79
C VAL A 11 -6.44 6.17 2.97
N PHE A 12 -6.43 4.85 3.03
CA PHE A 12 -5.22 4.07 3.24
C PHE A 12 -4.68 3.50 1.93
N ASP A 13 -3.38 3.62 1.71
CA ASP A 13 -2.69 2.67 0.87
C ASP A 13 -2.74 1.27 1.49
N ALA A 14 -2.58 0.22 0.68
CA ALA A 14 -2.76 -1.15 1.14
C ALA A 14 -1.44 -1.83 1.52
N TYR A 15 -0.65 -2.23 0.53
CA TYR A 15 0.54 -3.06 0.69
C TYR A 15 1.74 -2.26 1.22
N GLY A 16 2.24 -2.67 2.38
CA GLY A 16 3.27 -1.96 3.15
C GLY A 16 2.67 -0.97 4.16
N THR A 17 1.40 -0.55 3.99
CA THR A 17 0.70 0.37 4.88
C THR A 17 -0.25 -0.36 5.84
N LEU A 18 -1.23 -1.07 5.33
CA LEU A 18 -2.12 -1.93 6.11
C LEU A 18 -1.60 -3.37 6.17
N PHE A 19 -1.10 -3.92 5.05
CA PHE A 19 -0.66 -5.31 4.92
C PHE A 19 0.86 -5.43 4.93
N ASP A 20 1.39 -6.38 5.73
CA ASP A 20 2.83 -6.57 5.93
C ASP A 20 3.47 -7.35 4.78
N ILE A 21 3.98 -6.64 3.79
CA ILE A 21 4.69 -7.24 2.64
C ILE A 21 5.92 -8.02 3.08
N ASN A 22 6.63 -7.58 4.13
CA ASN A 22 7.86 -8.21 4.56
C ASN A 22 7.60 -9.61 5.13
N SER A 23 6.39 -9.89 5.60
CA SER A 23 6.01 -11.21 6.09
C SER A 23 6.08 -12.27 4.98
N VAL A 24 5.86 -11.90 3.72
CA VAL A 24 5.83 -12.82 2.57
C VAL A 24 7.15 -13.58 2.42
N THR A 25 8.28 -12.87 2.43
CA THR A 25 9.61 -13.49 2.28
C THR A 25 10.18 -13.98 3.61
N LYS A 26 9.75 -13.40 4.73
CA LYS A 26 10.23 -13.76 6.06
C LYS A 26 9.97 -15.23 6.41
N HIS A 27 8.87 -15.79 5.94
CA HIS A 27 8.57 -17.22 6.14
C HIS A 27 9.49 -18.16 5.37
N TYR A 28 10.21 -17.66 4.37
CA TYR A 28 11.10 -18.42 3.48
C TYR A 28 12.57 -18.03 3.64
N CYS A 29 12.93 -17.44 4.80
CA CYS A 29 14.31 -17.06 5.07
C CYS A 29 15.27 -18.27 5.05
N ASN A 30 14.80 -19.46 5.43
CA ASN A 30 15.62 -20.67 5.40
C ASN A 30 15.97 -21.11 3.97
N GLU A 31 15.04 -20.97 3.03
CA GLU A 31 15.22 -21.31 1.62
C GLU A 31 16.02 -20.24 0.87
N LEU A 32 15.86 -18.98 1.25
CA LEU A 32 16.55 -17.84 0.65
C LEU A 32 17.93 -17.56 1.29
N GLY A 33 18.15 -18.04 2.53
CA GLY A 33 19.41 -17.82 3.25
C GLY A 33 19.76 -16.34 3.39
N ASP A 34 21.04 -16.02 3.28
CA ASP A 34 21.60 -14.68 3.47
C ASP A 34 21.11 -13.64 2.45
N ILE A 35 20.50 -14.08 1.34
CA ILE A 35 19.98 -13.17 0.30
C ILE A 35 18.53 -12.77 0.53
N SER A 36 17.85 -13.25 1.56
CA SER A 36 16.42 -13.06 1.79
C SER A 36 16.01 -11.59 1.75
N GLU A 37 16.73 -10.72 2.41
CA GLU A 37 16.45 -9.27 2.41
C GLU A 37 16.68 -8.65 1.04
N GLN A 38 17.80 -8.96 0.38
CA GLN A 38 18.13 -8.45 -0.94
C GLN A 38 17.11 -8.93 -1.99
N PHE A 39 16.69 -10.18 -1.89
CA PHE A 39 15.67 -10.77 -2.75
C PHE A 39 14.32 -10.03 -2.58
N SER A 40 13.87 -9.87 -1.33
CA SER A 40 12.63 -9.15 -1.02
C SER A 40 12.64 -7.73 -1.57
N ASN A 41 13.73 -7.01 -1.35
CA ASN A 41 13.92 -5.64 -1.82
C ASN A 41 13.92 -5.57 -3.36
N LEU A 42 14.60 -6.48 -4.04
CA LEU A 42 14.63 -6.53 -5.49
C LEU A 42 13.25 -6.84 -6.07
N TRP A 43 12.57 -7.86 -5.53
CA TRP A 43 11.20 -8.22 -5.96
C TRP A 43 10.26 -7.02 -5.85
N ARG A 44 10.23 -6.36 -4.67
CA ARG A 44 9.40 -5.18 -4.45
C ARG A 44 9.77 -4.01 -5.34
N SER A 45 11.06 -3.74 -5.52
CA SER A 45 11.53 -2.64 -6.38
C SER A 45 11.11 -2.85 -7.83
N LYS A 46 11.26 -4.07 -8.35
CA LYS A 46 10.83 -4.41 -9.72
C LYS A 46 9.32 -4.38 -9.88
N GLN A 47 8.58 -4.81 -8.88
CA GLN A 47 7.13 -4.73 -8.90
C GLN A 47 6.65 -3.27 -9.06
N LEU A 48 7.21 -2.33 -8.29
CA LEU A 48 6.88 -0.91 -8.40
C LEU A 48 7.37 -0.31 -9.72
N GLU A 49 8.62 -0.57 -10.10
CA GLU A 49 9.20 -0.10 -11.35
C GLU A 49 8.33 -0.49 -12.55
N TYR A 50 7.88 -1.75 -12.60
CA TYR A 50 7.04 -2.24 -13.70
C TYR A 50 5.67 -1.56 -13.74
N THR A 51 5.08 -1.23 -12.60
CA THR A 51 3.83 -0.46 -12.57
C THR A 51 4.00 0.93 -13.19
N TRP A 52 5.09 1.62 -12.87
CA TRP A 52 5.36 2.95 -13.39
C TRP A 52 5.70 2.94 -14.87
N LEU A 53 6.57 2.03 -15.31
CA LEU A 53 6.94 1.87 -16.72
C LEU A 53 5.72 1.50 -17.58
N ARG A 54 4.87 0.57 -17.11
CA ARG A 54 3.65 0.19 -17.84
C ARG A 54 2.66 1.34 -17.92
N SER A 55 2.53 2.16 -16.87
CA SER A 55 1.71 3.38 -16.90
C SER A 55 2.23 4.38 -17.95
N LEU A 56 3.54 4.64 -17.97
CA LEU A 56 4.17 5.55 -18.93
C LEU A 56 4.07 5.06 -20.38
N MET A 57 4.14 3.75 -20.59
CA MET A 57 4.02 3.14 -21.92
C MET A 57 2.56 2.92 -22.36
N ASN A 58 1.56 3.20 -21.52
CA ASN A 58 0.15 2.84 -21.74
C ASN A 58 -0.03 1.32 -22.03
N ARG A 59 0.68 0.49 -21.27
CA ARG A 59 0.66 -0.98 -21.35
C ARG A 59 0.30 -1.60 -20.02
N TYR A 60 -0.88 -1.23 -19.53
CA TYR A 60 -1.38 -1.76 -18.27
C TYR A 60 -1.55 -3.27 -18.33
N ASP A 61 -1.18 -3.92 -17.25
CA ASP A 61 -1.62 -5.25 -16.87
C ASP A 61 -2.01 -5.21 -15.40
N ASN A 62 -2.76 -6.18 -14.88
CA ASN A 62 -3.17 -6.16 -13.48
C ASN A 62 -1.98 -6.39 -12.53
N PHE A 63 -2.14 -5.95 -11.30
CA PHE A 63 -1.04 -5.96 -10.34
C PHE A 63 -0.57 -7.38 -9.95
N TRP A 64 -1.45 -8.40 -10.10
CA TRP A 64 -1.04 -9.79 -9.87
C TRP A 64 -0.03 -10.26 -10.91
N CYS A 65 -0.31 -10.02 -12.20
CA CYS A 65 0.63 -10.34 -13.27
C CYS A 65 1.99 -9.67 -13.04
N ILE A 66 1.97 -8.39 -12.63
CA ILE A 66 3.22 -7.65 -12.30
C ILE A 66 3.93 -8.28 -11.09
N THR A 67 3.19 -8.75 -10.10
CA THR A 67 3.75 -9.45 -8.94
C THR A 67 4.47 -10.73 -9.36
N GLU A 68 3.87 -11.51 -10.27
CA GLU A 68 4.49 -12.73 -10.82
C GLU A 68 5.70 -12.42 -11.70
N GLU A 69 5.59 -11.44 -12.60
CA GLU A 69 6.69 -11.02 -13.49
C GLU A 69 7.91 -10.54 -12.71
N SER A 70 7.69 -9.70 -11.69
CA SER A 70 8.76 -9.19 -10.84
C SER A 70 9.37 -10.28 -9.94
N LEU A 71 8.58 -11.26 -9.50
CA LEU A 71 9.09 -12.45 -8.82
C LEU A 71 9.97 -13.28 -9.75
N ASN A 72 9.52 -13.53 -10.98
CA ASN A 72 10.33 -14.25 -11.97
C ASN A 72 11.66 -13.56 -12.20
N TYR A 73 11.65 -12.23 -12.34
CA TYR A 73 12.89 -11.45 -12.48
C TYR A 73 13.81 -11.62 -11.26
N ALA A 74 13.28 -11.56 -10.04
CA ALA A 74 14.10 -11.71 -8.83
C ALA A 74 14.69 -13.14 -8.71
N LEU A 75 13.90 -14.18 -9.00
CA LEU A 75 14.37 -15.56 -9.01
C LEU A 75 15.51 -15.76 -10.03
N ASP A 76 15.34 -15.21 -11.22
CA ASP A 76 16.32 -15.31 -12.30
C ASP A 76 17.62 -14.55 -11.96
N TYR A 77 17.50 -13.34 -11.40
CA TYR A 77 18.63 -12.50 -10.97
C TYR A 77 19.54 -13.23 -9.95
N PHE A 78 18.92 -13.94 -9.01
CA PHE A 78 19.64 -14.71 -7.98
C PHE A 78 19.94 -16.16 -8.41
N ASN A 79 19.65 -16.54 -9.66
CA ASN A 79 19.82 -17.88 -10.19
C ASN A 79 19.09 -18.98 -9.38
N ILE A 80 17.92 -18.65 -8.83
CA ILE A 80 17.08 -19.58 -8.06
C ILE A 80 16.16 -20.34 -9.04
N LYS A 81 16.40 -21.63 -9.21
CA LYS A 81 15.58 -22.55 -10.01
C LYS A 81 14.78 -23.46 -9.09
N ASN A 82 13.75 -22.91 -8.45
CA ASN A 82 12.93 -23.64 -7.47
C ASN A 82 11.46 -23.24 -7.66
N ASP A 83 10.73 -24.01 -8.46
CA ASP A 83 9.31 -23.77 -8.73
C ASP A 83 8.44 -23.91 -7.47
N PHE A 84 8.82 -24.77 -6.54
CA PHE A 84 8.11 -24.92 -5.27
C PHE A 84 8.21 -23.64 -4.42
N LEU A 85 9.40 -23.05 -4.32
CA LEU A 85 9.59 -21.77 -3.63
C LEU A 85 8.77 -20.66 -4.31
N LYS A 86 8.82 -20.57 -5.65
CA LYS A 86 8.01 -19.60 -6.40
C LYS A 86 6.52 -19.71 -6.09
N ILE A 87 5.95 -20.91 -6.15
CA ILE A 87 4.53 -21.15 -5.84
C ILE A 87 4.20 -20.73 -4.40
N ASN A 88 5.07 -21.04 -3.47
CA ASN A 88 4.86 -20.73 -2.07
C ASN A 88 4.96 -19.22 -1.76
N LEU A 89 5.89 -18.50 -2.39
CA LEU A 89 5.99 -17.05 -2.28
C LEU A 89 4.72 -16.36 -2.82
N LEU A 90 4.19 -16.82 -3.96
CA LEU A 90 2.93 -16.30 -4.50
C LEU A 90 1.75 -16.60 -3.58
N LYS A 91 1.65 -17.81 -3.04
CA LYS A 91 0.63 -18.16 -2.04
C LYS A 91 0.74 -17.31 -0.76
N ALA A 92 1.96 -17.04 -0.30
CA ALA A 92 2.16 -16.17 0.86
C ALA A 92 1.72 -14.73 0.55
N TYR A 93 1.94 -14.25 -0.67
CA TYR A 93 1.48 -12.93 -1.10
C TYR A 93 -0.06 -12.84 -1.18
N GLU A 94 -0.73 -13.91 -1.63
CA GLU A 94 -2.20 -14.00 -1.62
C GLU A 94 -2.78 -14.06 -0.20
N ASN A 95 -2.06 -14.72 0.73
CA ASN A 95 -2.49 -14.92 2.12
C ASN A 95 -1.89 -13.88 3.08
N ILE A 96 -1.50 -12.71 2.56
CA ILE A 96 -0.94 -11.63 3.36
C ILE A 96 -1.90 -11.20 4.48
N ASN A 97 -1.33 -10.90 5.64
CA ASN A 97 -2.05 -10.36 6.79
C ASN A 97 -1.73 -8.88 7.01
N CYS A 98 -2.59 -8.18 7.73
CA CYS A 98 -2.31 -6.81 8.14
C CYS A 98 -1.28 -6.76 9.27
N TYR A 99 -0.69 -5.58 9.47
CA TYR A 99 0.09 -5.30 10.67
C TYR A 99 -0.79 -5.39 11.91
N GLU A 100 -0.19 -5.75 13.03
CA GLU A 100 -0.90 -6.06 14.29
C GLU A 100 -1.76 -4.89 14.79
N GLU A 101 -1.31 -3.65 14.59
CA GLU A 101 -2.01 -2.47 15.04
C GLU A 101 -3.23 -2.07 14.19
N VAL A 102 -3.37 -2.62 12.98
CA VAL A 102 -4.39 -2.17 12.00
C VAL A 102 -5.82 -2.34 12.50
N PRO A 103 -6.26 -3.52 13.00
CA PRO A 103 -7.64 -3.69 13.43
C PRO A 103 -8.04 -2.69 14.53
N THR A 104 -7.16 -2.51 15.53
CA THR A 104 -7.40 -1.59 16.64
C THR A 104 -7.47 -0.14 16.17
N THR A 105 -6.59 0.25 15.24
CA THR A 105 -6.58 1.61 14.68
C THR A 105 -7.87 1.90 13.92
N LEU A 106 -8.28 1.00 13.04
CA LEU A 106 -9.49 1.15 12.23
C LEU A 106 -10.76 1.22 13.12
N SER A 107 -10.83 0.37 14.17
CA SER A 107 -11.92 0.44 15.16
C SER A 107 -12.02 1.80 15.81
N LYS A 108 -10.90 2.36 16.29
CA LYS A 108 -10.86 3.69 16.93
C LYS A 108 -11.26 4.82 15.99
N LEU A 109 -10.91 4.74 14.70
CA LEU A 109 -11.34 5.72 13.69
C LEU A 109 -12.86 5.67 13.52
N LYS A 110 -13.41 4.46 13.43
CA LYS A 110 -14.86 4.25 13.30
C LYS A 110 -15.63 4.75 14.52
N GLU A 111 -15.13 4.51 15.74
CA GLU A 111 -15.68 5.04 16.99
C GLU A 111 -15.74 6.57 17.03
N ARG A 112 -14.83 7.25 16.32
CA ARG A 112 -14.80 8.71 16.15
C ARG A 112 -15.66 9.21 14.99
N GLY A 113 -16.37 8.33 14.30
CA GLY A 113 -17.20 8.68 13.13
C GLY A 113 -16.40 9.03 11.87
N ILE A 114 -15.13 8.62 11.81
CA ILE A 114 -14.27 8.84 10.63
C ILE A 114 -14.43 7.67 9.70
N SER A 115 -14.82 7.92 8.47
CA SER A 115 -14.91 6.91 7.41
C SER A 115 -13.53 6.42 7.00
N THR A 116 -13.45 5.16 6.54
CA THR A 116 -12.21 4.52 6.13
C THR A 116 -12.33 3.93 4.73
N ALA A 117 -11.34 4.19 3.90
CA ALA A 117 -11.26 3.66 2.55
C ALA A 117 -9.86 3.13 2.24
N ILE A 118 -9.78 2.17 1.33
CA ILE A 118 -8.52 1.74 0.71
C ILE A 118 -8.46 2.28 -0.71
N LEU A 119 -7.30 2.83 -1.10
CA LEU A 119 -6.96 3.13 -2.48
C LEU A 119 -5.64 2.44 -2.83
N SER A 120 -5.66 1.49 -3.77
CA SER A 120 -4.52 0.61 -4.01
C SER A 120 -4.23 0.33 -5.47
N ASN A 121 -2.97 0.04 -5.76
CA ASN A 121 -2.51 -0.51 -7.04
C ASN A 121 -2.93 -1.97 -7.25
N ALA A 122 -3.27 -2.69 -6.18
CA ALA A 122 -3.65 -4.11 -6.23
C ALA A 122 -5.00 -4.32 -6.92
N SER A 123 -5.18 -5.49 -7.51
CA SER A 123 -6.46 -5.87 -8.12
C SER A 123 -7.56 -6.05 -7.06
N PRO A 124 -8.84 -5.94 -7.44
CA PRO A 124 -9.95 -6.13 -6.51
C PRO A 124 -9.91 -7.48 -5.78
N ASN A 125 -9.49 -8.54 -6.48
CA ASN A 125 -9.40 -9.87 -5.87
C ASN A 125 -8.32 -9.93 -4.78
N MET A 126 -7.13 -9.40 -5.05
CA MET A 126 -6.04 -9.31 -4.06
C MET A 126 -6.48 -8.56 -2.80
N LEU A 127 -7.15 -7.42 -2.98
CA LEU A 127 -7.62 -6.61 -1.85
C LEU A 127 -8.68 -7.33 -1.02
N ASN A 128 -9.65 -7.98 -1.69
CA ASN A 128 -10.69 -8.75 -1.01
C ASN A 128 -10.10 -9.90 -0.20
N MET A 129 -9.10 -10.60 -0.73
CA MET A 129 -8.42 -11.69 -0.01
C MET A 129 -7.67 -11.15 1.21
N ALA A 130 -6.86 -10.11 1.04
CA ALA A 130 -6.08 -9.51 2.13
C ALA A 130 -6.97 -8.96 3.27
N ILE A 131 -8.08 -8.29 2.93
CA ILE A 131 -9.07 -7.77 3.88
C ILE A 131 -9.71 -8.91 4.68
N LYS A 132 -10.15 -9.98 4.00
CA LYS A 132 -10.78 -11.14 4.65
C LYS A 132 -9.80 -11.91 5.53
N ASN A 133 -8.58 -12.18 5.05
CA ASN A 133 -7.55 -12.85 5.82
C ASN A 133 -7.22 -12.09 7.11
N SER A 134 -7.20 -10.76 7.02
CA SER A 134 -6.94 -9.86 8.14
C SER A 134 -8.15 -9.61 9.04
N LYS A 135 -9.36 -10.07 8.65
CA LYS A 135 -10.63 -9.89 9.38
C LYS A 135 -10.94 -8.40 9.68
N ILE A 136 -10.66 -7.53 8.73
CA ILE A 136 -10.90 -6.08 8.84
C ILE A 136 -12.02 -5.57 7.93
N ASP A 137 -12.76 -6.46 7.30
CA ASP A 137 -13.86 -6.15 6.38
C ASP A 137 -14.92 -5.24 7.00
N SER A 138 -15.27 -5.45 8.27
CA SER A 138 -16.25 -4.61 8.99
C SER A 138 -15.75 -3.19 9.30
N HIS A 139 -14.46 -2.93 9.12
CA HIS A 139 -13.82 -1.64 9.42
C HIS A 139 -13.47 -0.85 8.16
N ILE A 140 -13.72 -1.36 6.95
CA ILE A 140 -13.42 -0.69 5.69
C ILE A 140 -14.74 -0.37 4.97
N ASP A 141 -15.04 0.93 4.81
CA ASP A 141 -16.29 1.38 4.18
C ASP A 141 -16.23 1.28 2.64
N SER A 142 -15.05 1.41 2.05
CA SER A 142 -14.87 1.18 0.61
C SER A 142 -13.44 0.77 0.26
N CYS A 143 -13.33 0.05 -0.86
CA CYS A 143 -12.06 -0.42 -1.40
C CYS A 143 -11.99 -0.07 -2.89
N LEU A 144 -11.01 0.76 -3.25
CA LEU A 144 -10.83 1.28 -4.60
C LEU A 144 -9.52 0.75 -5.18
N SER A 145 -9.64 0.11 -6.34
CA SER A 145 -8.51 -0.40 -7.11
C SER A 145 -8.29 0.45 -8.35
N VAL A 146 -7.03 0.66 -8.70
CA VAL A 146 -6.62 1.29 -9.96
C VAL A 146 -7.02 0.47 -11.20
N ASP A 147 -7.44 -0.77 -11.00
CA ASP A 147 -7.76 -1.70 -12.08
C ASP A 147 -8.87 -1.17 -13.01
N SER A 148 -9.79 -0.36 -12.49
CA SER A 148 -10.82 0.31 -13.27
C SER A 148 -10.27 1.40 -14.20
N LEU A 149 -9.15 2.03 -13.84
CA LEU A 149 -8.53 3.13 -14.58
C LEU A 149 -7.44 2.66 -15.56
N LYS A 150 -6.91 1.46 -15.36
CA LYS A 150 -5.79 0.92 -16.13
C LYS A 150 -4.52 1.80 -16.10
N ILE A 151 -4.32 2.48 -14.97
CA ILE A 151 -3.13 3.30 -14.69
C ILE A 151 -2.81 3.23 -13.20
N TYR A 152 -1.52 3.26 -12.84
CA TYR A 152 -1.06 3.09 -11.47
C TYR A 152 -0.80 4.41 -10.75
N LYS A 153 -0.83 4.39 -9.41
CA LYS A 153 -0.23 5.44 -8.59
C LYS A 153 1.23 5.65 -9.00
N PRO A 154 1.78 6.85 -8.94
CA PRO A 154 1.19 8.08 -8.39
C PRO A 154 0.45 8.96 -9.42
N HIS A 155 -0.13 8.39 -10.47
CA HIS A 155 -0.88 9.20 -11.45
C HIS A 155 -2.08 9.91 -10.78
N PRO A 156 -2.29 11.23 -10.99
CA PRO A 156 -3.29 12.01 -10.25
C PRO A 156 -4.73 11.51 -10.45
N THR A 157 -5.06 10.92 -11.61
CA THR A 157 -6.38 10.33 -11.86
C THR A 157 -6.73 9.23 -10.86
N VAL A 158 -5.73 8.53 -10.31
CA VAL A 158 -5.95 7.48 -9.31
C VAL A 158 -6.49 8.07 -8.01
N TYR A 159 -5.91 9.17 -7.54
CA TYR A 159 -6.38 9.84 -6.32
C TYR A 159 -7.75 10.49 -6.51
N ASN A 160 -8.12 10.85 -7.76
CA ASN A 160 -9.42 11.40 -8.09
C ASN A 160 -10.57 10.42 -7.86
N LEU A 161 -10.33 9.09 -7.92
CA LEU A 161 -11.34 8.08 -7.58
C LEU A 161 -11.98 8.32 -6.20
N ILE A 162 -11.22 8.86 -5.26
CA ILE A 162 -11.74 9.18 -3.92
C ILE A 162 -12.77 10.31 -4.00
N LEU A 163 -12.49 11.36 -4.77
CA LEU A 163 -13.41 12.49 -4.92
C LEU A 163 -14.67 12.09 -5.71
N GLU A 164 -14.55 11.20 -6.68
CA GLU A 164 -15.69 10.65 -7.43
C GLU A 164 -16.58 9.76 -6.55
N LYS A 165 -15.97 9.05 -5.58
CA LYS A 165 -16.71 8.16 -4.66
C LYS A 165 -17.34 8.90 -3.50
N TYR A 166 -16.65 9.91 -2.96
CA TYR A 166 -17.06 10.65 -1.78
C TYR A 166 -17.27 12.13 -2.13
N ASN A 167 -18.40 12.67 -1.76
CA ASN A 167 -18.68 14.10 -1.93
C ASN A 167 -18.00 14.93 -0.81
N LEU A 168 -16.66 14.91 -0.80
CA LEU A 168 -15.84 15.60 0.19
C LEU A 168 -14.83 16.52 -0.50
N ASN A 169 -14.41 17.56 0.22
CA ASN A 169 -13.32 18.40 -0.21
C ASN A 169 -11.97 17.72 0.14
N LYS A 170 -10.92 18.06 -0.60
CA LYS A 170 -9.57 17.50 -0.38
C LYS A 170 -9.03 17.71 1.05
N ASN A 171 -9.39 18.82 1.70
CA ASN A 171 -9.00 19.14 3.06
C ASN A 171 -9.73 18.32 4.14
N GLU A 172 -10.83 17.64 3.78
CA GLU A 172 -11.57 16.73 4.67
C GLU A 172 -11.05 15.29 4.57
N ILE A 173 -10.04 15.04 3.75
CA ILE A 173 -9.45 13.72 3.49
C ILE A 173 -8.02 13.69 4.02
N LEU A 174 -7.68 12.64 4.77
CA LEU A 174 -6.33 12.29 5.16
C LEU A 174 -5.90 11.03 4.42
N PHE A 175 -4.93 11.16 3.52
CA PHE A 175 -4.31 10.02 2.86
C PHE A 175 -3.18 9.48 3.73
N VAL A 176 -3.15 8.16 3.91
CA VAL A 176 -2.23 7.49 4.84
C VAL A 176 -1.44 6.43 4.08
N SER A 177 -0.13 6.57 4.02
CA SER A 177 0.74 5.60 3.36
C SER A 177 2.09 5.46 4.06
N SER A 178 2.66 4.26 4.01
CA SER A 178 4.05 3.99 4.39
C SER A 178 5.01 4.14 3.19
N ASN A 179 4.48 4.17 1.98
CA ASN A 179 5.27 4.31 0.75
C ASN A 179 5.50 5.79 0.46
N SER A 180 6.75 6.26 0.57
CA SER A 180 7.13 7.67 0.40
C SER A 180 6.74 8.25 -0.96
N TRP A 181 6.85 7.47 -2.02
CA TRP A 181 6.44 7.87 -3.37
C TRP A 181 4.93 8.09 -3.49
N ASP A 182 4.11 7.30 -2.77
CA ASP A 182 2.65 7.43 -2.73
C ASP A 182 2.22 8.63 -1.86
N VAL A 183 2.96 8.87 -0.75
CA VAL A 183 2.86 10.10 0.06
C VAL A 183 3.06 11.34 -0.82
N ALA A 184 4.14 11.38 -1.60
CA ALA A 184 4.42 12.48 -2.51
C ALA A 184 3.33 12.64 -3.58
N GLY A 185 2.85 11.54 -4.15
CA GLY A 185 1.77 11.55 -5.14
C GLY A 185 0.45 12.10 -4.60
N ALA A 186 0.01 11.60 -3.44
CA ALA A 186 -1.21 12.07 -2.78
C ALA A 186 -1.10 13.54 -2.35
N LYS A 187 0.08 13.97 -1.88
CA LYS A 187 0.34 15.36 -1.52
C LYS A 187 0.32 16.28 -2.74
N SER A 188 0.92 15.85 -3.84
CA SER A 188 0.88 16.56 -5.13
C SER A 188 -0.55 16.73 -5.65
N PHE A 189 -1.41 15.74 -5.42
CA PHE A 189 -2.82 15.80 -5.76
C PHE A 189 -3.60 16.81 -4.88
N GLY A 190 -3.09 17.13 -3.69
CA GLY A 190 -3.63 18.13 -2.77
C GLY A 190 -4.37 17.59 -1.55
N PHE A 191 -4.23 16.32 -1.22
CA PHE A 191 -4.74 15.76 0.04
C PHE A 191 -3.90 16.20 1.24
N ASN A 192 -4.48 16.10 2.45
CA ASN A 192 -3.66 15.98 3.65
C ASN A 192 -3.04 14.60 3.68
N VAL A 193 -1.77 14.51 4.10
CA VAL A 193 -1.03 13.25 4.02
C VAL A 193 -0.30 12.95 5.31
N SER A 194 -0.48 11.72 5.80
CA SER A 194 0.31 11.12 6.88
C SER A 194 1.25 10.06 6.30
N TRP A 195 2.53 10.19 6.61
CA TRP A 195 3.52 9.15 6.32
C TRP A 195 3.73 8.25 7.53
N ILE A 196 3.47 6.95 7.35
CA ILE A 196 3.70 5.94 8.39
C ILE A 196 5.10 5.36 8.22
N ASN A 197 6.06 5.95 8.90
CA ASN A 197 7.47 5.59 8.82
C ASN A 197 7.88 4.60 9.92
N ARG A 198 7.39 3.35 9.82
CA ARG A 198 7.66 2.27 10.81
C ARG A 198 9.14 1.92 10.94
N PHE A 199 9.87 1.99 9.83
CA PHE A 199 11.24 1.50 9.73
C PHE A 199 12.30 2.59 9.83
N ASN A 200 11.91 3.80 10.22
CA ASN A 200 12.84 4.93 10.33
C ASN A 200 13.57 5.24 9.01
N SER A 201 12.89 5.01 7.89
CA SER A 201 13.42 5.28 6.57
C SER A 201 13.76 6.76 6.42
N LYS A 202 14.78 7.05 5.64
CA LYS A 202 15.12 8.44 5.30
C LYS A 202 14.04 9.05 4.41
N LYS A 203 13.80 10.34 4.56
CA LYS A 203 12.92 11.09 3.68
C LYS A 203 13.46 11.07 2.25
N GLU A 204 12.55 10.85 1.32
CA GLU A 204 12.86 10.99 -0.10
C GLU A 204 13.08 12.46 -0.49
N VAL A 205 13.91 12.67 -1.49
CA VAL A 205 14.13 14.00 -2.09
C VAL A 205 13.12 14.21 -3.23
N LEU A 206 11.83 14.21 -2.87
CA LEU A 206 10.71 14.46 -3.78
C LEU A 206 10.10 15.85 -3.48
N PRO A 207 9.44 16.48 -4.47
CA PRO A 207 8.98 17.88 -4.33
C PRO A 207 7.87 18.08 -3.30
N PHE A 208 7.27 17.01 -2.78
CA PHE A 208 6.14 17.09 -1.84
C PHE A 208 6.40 16.27 -0.58
N GLU A 209 6.34 16.94 0.58
CA GLU A 209 6.51 16.31 1.88
C GLU A 209 5.14 15.98 2.53
N PRO A 210 5.07 14.97 3.42
CA PRO A 210 3.86 14.71 4.21
C PRO A 210 3.54 15.88 5.15
N ASP A 211 2.27 16.00 5.53
CA ASP A 211 1.85 16.98 6.56
C ASP A 211 2.25 16.52 7.97
N ILE A 212 2.37 15.21 8.17
CA ILE A 212 2.81 14.59 9.41
C ILE A 212 3.49 13.24 9.15
N GLU A 213 4.53 12.96 9.93
CA GLU A 213 5.18 11.65 10.01
C GLU A 213 4.80 10.97 11.33
N LEU A 214 4.33 9.72 11.25
CA LEU A 214 4.00 8.87 12.39
C LEU A 214 4.83 7.59 12.34
N LYS A 215 5.13 7.01 13.49
CA LYS A 215 5.89 5.75 13.58
C LYS A 215 5.01 4.50 13.52
N SER A 216 3.75 4.65 13.85
CA SER A 216 2.76 3.58 13.84
C SER A 216 1.39 4.13 13.44
N LEU A 217 0.55 3.28 12.88
CA LEU A 217 -0.87 3.61 12.67
C LEU A 217 -1.62 3.81 14.00
N MET A 218 -1.12 3.27 15.11
CA MET A 218 -1.71 3.49 16.46
C MET A 218 -1.76 4.97 16.85
N ASP A 219 -0.85 5.79 16.32
CA ASP A 219 -0.78 7.21 16.60
C ASP A 219 -1.82 8.02 15.82
N LEU A 220 -2.35 7.45 14.73
CA LEU A 220 -3.25 8.14 13.81
C LEU A 220 -4.53 8.65 14.48
N PRO A 221 -5.27 7.88 15.33
CA PRO A 221 -6.44 8.40 16.01
C PRO A 221 -6.15 9.60 16.91
N ASN A 222 -4.93 9.76 17.44
CA ASN A 222 -4.60 10.81 18.38
C ASN A 222 -4.44 12.20 17.74
N ILE A 223 -4.28 12.25 16.42
CA ILE A 223 -4.11 13.49 15.65
C ILE A 223 -5.40 13.96 14.97
N LEU A 224 -6.46 13.14 15.02
CA LEU A 224 -7.81 13.35 14.44
C LEU A 224 -8.88 13.62 15.55
#